data_333a8086039937f187ff2fa52e588c6f
#
_entry.id   333a8086039937f187ff2fa52e588c6f
#
_cell.length_a   1.000
_cell.length_b   1.000
_cell.length_c   1.000
_cell.angle_alpha   90.00
_cell.angle_beta   90.00
_cell.angle_gamma   90.00
#
_symmetry.space_group_name_H-M   'P 1'
#
loop_
_entity.id
_entity.type
_entity.pdbx_description
1 polymer ?
#
loop_
_entity_poly.entity_id
_entity_poly.type
_entity_poly.pdbx_seq_one_letter_code
_entity_poly.pdbx_strand_id
1 'polypeptide(L)' 'MSRKMTGIVKTFDGKSGKGLITPSDSRIDVQLHVSALNLRDAEEITTGLRVEFCRINGLRGPSAANVYLS' A
#
# COMPACT_ATOMS: atom_id res chain seq x y z
N MET A 1 11.63 -8.09 11.36
CA MET A 1 11.58 -8.69 10.02
C MET A 1 10.26 -8.34 9.35
N SER A 2 10.28 -7.71 8.18
CA SER A 2 9.05 -7.36 7.48
C SER A 2 8.42 -8.61 6.87
N ARG A 3 7.09 -8.69 6.98
CA ARG A 3 6.32 -9.80 6.45
C ARG A 3 5.54 -9.33 5.22
N LYS A 4 5.61 -10.11 4.16
CA LYS A 4 4.86 -9.83 2.95
C LYS A 4 3.38 -10.09 3.16
N MET A 5 2.55 -9.12 2.78
CA MET A 5 1.11 -9.18 2.97
C MET A 5 0.41 -8.86 1.65
N THR A 6 -0.86 -9.25 1.56
CA THR A 6 -1.70 -8.85 0.44
C THR A 6 -2.80 -7.93 0.95
N GLY A 7 -3.31 -7.09 0.07
CA GLY A 7 -4.40 -6.19 0.40
C GLY A 7 -4.99 -5.57 -0.85
N ILE A 8 -5.96 -4.69 -0.64
CA ILE A 8 -6.65 -4.01 -1.73
C ILE A 8 -6.52 -2.52 -1.52
N VAL A 9 -6.19 -1.80 -2.58
CA VAL A 9 -6.10 -0.34 -2.53
C VAL A 9 -7.48 0.22 -2.25
N LYS A 10 -7.63 0.87 -1.10
CA LYS A 10 -8.89 1.49 -0.70
C LYS A 10 -9.03 2.87 -1.32
N THR A 11 -7.98 3.67 -1.25
CA THR A 11 -7.94 5.00 -1.85
C THR A 11 -6.54 5.28 -2.36
N PHE A 12 -6.43 6.13 -3.36
CA PHE A 12 -5.13 6.61 -3.81
C PHE A 12 -5.29 7.96 -4.50
N ASP A 13 -4.52 8.96 -4.05
CA ASP A 13 -4.48 10.27 -4.66
C ASP A 13 -3.15 10.44 -5.40
N GLY A 14 -3.22 10.46 -6.73
CA GLY A 14 -2.03 10.58 -7.56
C GLY A 14 -1.31 11.92 -7.42
N LYS A 15 -2.01 12.96 -7.00
CA LYS A 15 -1.42 14.29 -6.84
C LYS A 15 -0.54 14.37 -5.60
N SER A 16 -1.05 13.86 -4.48
CA SER A 16 -0.28 13.85 -3.23
C SER A 16 0.62 12.64 -3.11
N GLY A 17 0.34 11.59 -3.89
CA GLY A 17 1.07 10.33 -3.80
C GLY A 17 0.73 9.52 -2.56
N LYS A 18 -0.42 9.78 -1.95
CA LYS A 18 -0.84 9.12 -0.71
C LYS A 18 -2.09 8.31 -0.93
N GLY A 19 -2.20 7.20 -0.22
CA GLY A 19 -3.37 6.36 -0.29
C GLY A 19 -3.47 5.44 0.92
N LEU A 20 -4.43 4.51 0.85
CA LEU A 20 -4.66 3.53 1.88
C LEU A 20 -4.85 2.15 1.25
N ILE A 21 -4.32 1.14 1.94
CA ILE A 21 -4.52 -0.27 1.57
C ILE A 21 -5.28 -0.93 2.71
N THR A 22 -6.30 -1.71 2.35
CA THR A 22 -7.00 -2.56 3.31
C THR A 22 -6.37 -3.95 3.26
N PRO A 23 -5.61 -4.35 4.29
CA PRO A 23 -5.00 -5.68 4.31
C PRO A 23 -6.03 -6.78 4.33
N SER A 24 -5.71 -7.93 3.74
CA SER A 24 -6.63 -9.05 3.68
C SER A 24 -6.83 -9.72 5.04
N ASP A 25 -5.86 -9.59 5.95
CA ASP A 25 -5.89 -10.24 7.26
C ASP A 25 -6.09 -9.28 8.43
N SER A 26 -6.40 -8.02 8.16
CA SER A 26 -6.53 -7.01 9.19
C SER A 26 -7.61 -6.00 8.81
N ARG A 27 -8.22 -5.38 9.84
CA ARG A 27 -9.18 -4.30 9.62
C ARG A 27 -8.55 -2.93 9.71
N ILE A 28 -7.26 -2.88 10.05
CA ILE A 28 -6.54 -1.61 10.19
C ILE A 28 -5.91 -1.28 8.85
N ASP A 29 -6.34 -0.17 8.25
CA ASP A 29 -5.79 0.28 6.97
C ASP A 29 -4.33 0.64 7.12
N VAL A 30 -3.57 0.36 6.07
CA VAL A 30 -2.14 0.63 6.00
C VAL A 30 -1.92 1.81 5.07
N GLN A 31 -1.08 2.77 5.49
CA GLN A 31 -0.78 3.93 4.68
C GLN A 31 0.08 3.53 3.47
N LEU A 32 -0.29 4.05 2.31
CA LEU A 32 0.44 3.84 1.06
C LEU A 32 1.00 5.16 0.59
N HIS A 33 2.27 5.16 0.19
CA HIS A 33 2.90 6.34 -0.41
C HIS A 33 3.54 5.94 -1.73
N VAL A 34 3.52 6.85 -2.71
CA VAL A 34 4.04 6.59 -4.04
C VAL A 34 5.50 6.16 -4.02
N SER A 35 6.28 6.62 -3.03
CA SER A 35 7.68 6.24 -2.90
C SER A 35 7.90 4.77 -2.59
N ALA A 36 6.86 4.08 -2.09
CA ALA A 36 6.92 2.65 -1.80
C ALA A 36 6.54 1.81 -3.01
N LEU A 37 6.07 2.43 -4.08
CA LEU A 37 5.65 1.74 -5.29
C LEU A 37 6.82 1.56 -6.24
N ASN A 38 6.80 0.48 -7.01
CA ASN A 38 7.66 0.36 -8.17
C ASN A 38 7.22 1.42 -9.19
N LEU A 39 8.16 2.05 -9.88
CA LEU A 39 7.84 3.13 -10.82
C LEU A 39 6.82 2.73 -11.89
N ARG A 40 6.87 1.48 -12.32
CA ARG A 40 5.91 0.98 -13.31
C ARG A 40 4.50 0.89 -12.74
N ASP A 41 4.41 0.58 -11.46
CA ASP A 41 3.12 0.32 -10.82
C ASP A 41 2.41 1.59 -10.38
N ALA A 42 3.18 2.68 -10.20
CA ALA A 42 2.61 3.93 -9.70
C ALA A 42 1.52 4.49 -10.61
N GLU A 43 1.66 4.30 -11.93
CA GLU A 43 0.68 4.78 -12.89
C GLU A 43 -0.55 3.89 -12.99
N GLU A 44 -0.43 2.65 -12.52
CA GLU A 44 -1.50 1.66 -12.61
C GLU A 44 -2.31 1.51 -11.33
N ILE A 45 -1.93 2.23 -10.29
CA ILE A 45 -2.62 2.12 -9.00
C ILE A 45 -4.00 2.77 -9.09
N THR A 46 -5.00 1.96 -8.82
CA THR A 46 -6.40 2.39 -8.79
C THR A 46 -7.10 1.76 -7.61
N THR A 47 -8.21 2.38 -7.19
CA THR A 47 -9.05 1.83 -6.12
C THR A 47 -9.55 0.43 -6.49
N GLY A 48 -9.44 -0.49 -5.55
CA GLY A 48 -9.87 -1.88 -5.75
C GLY A 48 -8.78 -2.80 -6.26
N LEU A 49 -7.62 -2.26 -6.59
CA LEU A 49 -6.51 -3.06 -7.11
C LEU A 49 -5.89 -3.91 -6.00
N ARG A 50 -5.61 -5.18 -6.30
CA ARG A 50 -4.95 -6.08 -5.36
C ARG A 50 -3.44 -5.87 -5.43
N VAL A 51 -2.81 -5.73 -4.26
CA VAL A 51 -1.37 -5.49 -4.16
C VAL A 51 -0.75 -6.39 -3.09
N GLU A 52 0.56 -6.57 -3.21
CA GLU A 52 1.39 -7.18 -2.16
C GLU A 52 2.32 -6.13 -1.61
N PHE A 53 2.58 -6.19 -0.32
CA PHE A 53 3.43 -5.19 0.33
C PHE A 53 4.03 -5.75 1.61
N CYS A 54 5.04 -5.04 2.12
CA CYS A 54 5.60 -5.30 3.45
C CYS A 54 5.06 -4.26 4.41
N ARG A 55 4.52 -4.70 5.55
CA ARG A 55 4.00 -3.78 6.55
C ARG A 55 5.12 -3.31 7.47
N ILE A 56 5.20 -2.00 7.65
CA ILE A 56 6.15 -1.37 8.56
C ILE A 56 5.36 -0.60 9.60
N ASN A 57 5.64 -0.84 10.88
CA ASN A 57 5.01 -0.11 11.97
C ASN A 57 5.88 1.09 12.31
N GLY A 58 5.38 2.30 11.98
CA GLY A 58 6.09 3.53 12.25
C GLY A 58 5.41 4.35 13.34
N LEU A 59 5.96 5.51 13.62
CA LEU A 59 5.43 6.42 14.63
C LEU A 59 4.03 6.91 14.29
N ARG A 60 3.70 6.98 13.01
CA ARG A 60 2.39 7.43 12.53
C ARG A 60 1.42 6.29 12.27
N GLY A 61 1.79 5.08 12.66
CA GLY A 61 0.98 3.90 12.42
C GLY A 61 1.57 3.02 11.32
N PRO A 62 0.83 1.98 10.91
CA PRO A 62 1.34 1.05 9.91
C PRO A 62 1.40 1.68 8.52
N SER A 63 2.47 1.39 7.80
CA SER A 63 2.65 1.83 6.43
C SER A 63 3.11 0.67 5.55
N ALA A 64 2.92 0.81 4.24
CA ALA A 64 3.31 -0.20 3.28
C ALA A 64 4.66 0.14 2.65
N ALA A 65 5.51 -0.86 2.50
CA ALA A 65 6.77 -0.75 1.80
C ALA A 65 6.85 -1.81 0.72
N ASN A 66 7.63 -1.58 -0.32
CA ASN A 66 7.82 -2.52 -1.43
C ASN A 66 6.49 -3.02 -1.98
N VAL A 67 5.64 -2.09 -2.43
CA VAL A 67 4.32 -2.42 -2.93
C VAL A 67 4.41 -2.89 -4.38
N TYR A 68 3.79 -4.03 -4.66
CA TYR A 68 3.73 -4.61 -6.00
C TYR A 68 2.31 -4.91 -6.38
N LEU A 69 2.05 -4.96 -7.67
CA LEU A 69 0.80 -5.52 -8.18
C LEU A 69 0.78 -7.02 -7.92
N SER A 70 -0.33 -7.47 -7.40
CA SER A 70 -0.51 -8.89 -7.10
C SER A 70 -0.99 -9.66 -8.31
#